data_bf1572c48ed374bc1eeb9c2f9523ee02
#
_entry.id   bf1572c48ed374bc1eeb9c2f9523ee02
#
_cell.length_a   1.000
_cell.length_b   1.000
_cell.length_c   1.000
_cell.angle_alpha   90.00
_cell.angle_beta   90.00
_cell.angle_gamma   90.00
#
_symmetry.space_group_name_H-M   'P 1'
#
loop_
_entity.id
_entity.type
_entity.pdbx_description
1 polymer ?
#
loop_
_entity_poly.entity_id
_entity_poly.type
_entity_poly.pdbx_seq_one_letter_code
_entity_poly.pdbx_strand_id
1 'polypeptide(L)'
;LPFTRLNGGPMDYTPGIFVQDLASVTDGKNTSWVNATIANQLALYVTLYSPLQMAADLPEHYEQFMDAFQFIKDVDIDWIQSKYLLAEPGEYVVIARQGKKDGQWFCGGVTDDHKRTVEVPLQFLDPEKTYEATIYRDAEDAHYKENPQAYVIEKKTVTFHDFLPVTM
;
A
#
# COMPACT_ATOMS: atom_id res chain seq x y z
N LEU A 1 -3.87 7.66 11.41
CA LEU A 1 -2.53 8.29 11.36
C LEU A 1 -2.40 9.29 10.21
N PRO A 2 -2.80 8.99 8.93
CA PRO A 2 -2.66 9.93 7.80
C PRO A 2 -3.33 11.29 8.04
N PHE A 3 -4.46 11.32 8.72
CA PHE A 3 -5.23 12.55 9.01
C PHE A 3 -4.80 13.30 10.28
N THR A 4 -3.85 12.78 11.03
CA THR A 4 -3.46 13.34 12.33
C THR A 4 -1.94 13.50 12.45
N ARG A 5 -1.23 12.45 12.85
CA ARG A 5 0.21 12.49 13.14
C ARG A 5 1.04 12.94 11.93
N LEU A 6 0.71 12.47 10.72
CA LEU A 6 1.47 12.78 9.51
C LEU A 6 1.25 14.20 8.98
N ASN A 7 0.25 14.93 9.48
CA ASN A 7 0.10 16.36 9.20
C ASN A 7 1.22 17.20 9.83
N GLY A 8 1.87 16.68 10.88
CA GLY A 8 3.00 17.31 11.54
C GLY A 8 4.37 16.94 10.98
N GLY A 9 4.42 16.09 9.97
CA GLY A 9 5.64 15.63 9.32
C GLY A 9 5.79 14.09 9.28
N PRO A 10 6.92 13.59 8.75
CA PRO A 10 7.17 12.16 8.66
C PRO A 10 7.31 11.50 10.04
N MET A 11 7.17 10.20 10.08
CA MET A 11 7.31 9.40 11.30
C MET A 11 8.08 8.12 11.00
N ASP A 12 8.68 7.52 12.03
CA ASP A 12 9.18 6.16 11.93
C ASP A 12 8.00 5.21 11.84
N TYR A 13 8.03 4.36 10.84
CA TYR A 13 7.02 3.34 10.62
C TYR A 13 7.62 2.14 9.91
N THR A 14 7.25 0.94 10.35
CA THR A 14 7.77 -0.32 9.81
C THR A 14 6.61 -1.19 9.37
N PRO A 15 6.09 -0.99 8.13
CA PRO A 15 5.07 -1.85 7.53
C PRO A 15 5.67 -3.13 6.94
N GLY A 16 4.83 -3.92 6.29
CA GLY A 16 5.27 -5.04 5.46
C GLY A 16 5.20 -6.39 6.15
N ILE A 17 4.33 -6.59 7.14
CA ILE A 17 4.07 -7.89 7.71
C ILE A 17 3.19 -8.69 6.75
N PHE A 18 3.70 -9.83 6.25
CA PHE A 18 3.02 -10.73 5.32
C PHE A 18 2.47 -11.98 6.00
N VAL A 19 2.98 -12.33 7.18
CA VAL A 19 2.41 -13.37 8.03
C VAL A 19 1.71 -12.72 9.23
N GLN A 20 0.38 -12.65 9.18
CA GLN A 20 -0.43 -11.89 10.13
C GLN A 20 -0.63 -12.59 11.48
N ASP A 21 -0.50 -13.91 11.52
CA ASP A 21 -0.59 -14.71 12.74
C ASP A 21 0.76 -14.76 13.47
N LEU A 22 0.91 -13.94 14.49
CA LEU A 22 2.15 -13.87 15.26
C LEU A 22 2.37 -15.11 16.15
N ALA A 23 1.36 -15.94 16.38
CA ALA A 23 1.52 -17.20 17.08
C ALA A 23 2.39 -18.18 16.29
N SER A 24 2.28 -18.15 14.96
CA SER A 24 3.05 -19.02 14.06
C SER A 24 4.55 -18.74 14.09
N VAL A 25 4.95 -17.52 14.43
CA VAL A 25 6.38 -17.09 14.45
C VAL A 25 6.95 -16.97 15.86
N THR A 26 6.17 -17.19 16.90
CA THR A 26 6.57 -17.05 18.29
C THR A 26 6.38 -18.32 19.12
N ASP A 27 6.25 -19.49 18.48
CA ASP A 27 5.94 -20.77 19.14
C ASP A 27 4.70 -20.67 20.06
N GLY A 28 3.69 -19.92 19.65
CA GLY A 28 2.46 -19.71 20.42
C GLY A 28 2.59 -18.75 21.60
N LYS A 29 3.74 -18.13 21.82
CA LYS A 29 3.96 -17.19 22.94
C LYS A 29 3.24 -15.85 22.74
N ASN A 30 3.11 -15.42 21.50
CA ASN A 30 2.37 -14.22 21.14
C ASN A 30 1.18 -14.63 20.28
N THR A 31 -0.04 -14.47 20.79
CA THR A 31 -1.28 -14.78 20.07
C THR A 31 -1.90 -13.56 19.40
N SER A 32 -1.15 -12.47 19.26
CA SER A 32 -1.61 -11.27 18.58
C SER A 32 -1.73 -11.52 17.07
N TRP A 33 -2.61 -10.75 16.47
CA TRP A 33 -2.90 -10.80 15.04
C TRP A 33 -2.69 -9.42 14.41
N VAL A 34 -2.10 -9.37 13.22
CA VAL A 34 -1.99 -8.13 12.45
C VAL A 34 -3.25 -7.98 11.60
N ASN A 35 -4.10 -7.02 11.96
CA ASN A 35 -5.36 -6.76 11.27
C ASN A 35 -5.13 -6.02 9.94
N ALA A 36 -4.55 -6.69 8.97
CA ALA A 36 -4.27 -6.16 7.65
C ALA A 36 -4.13 -7.28 6.61
N THR A 37 -4.36 -6.98 5.35
CA THR A 37 -3.99 -7.83 4.21
C THR A 37 -2.57 -7.52 3.74
N ILE A 38 -2.00 -8.36 2.87
CA ILE A 38 -0.71 -8.05 2.21
C ILE A 38 -0.83 -6.76 1.40
N ALA A 39 -1.90 -6.57 0.61
CA ALA A 39 -2.07 -5.36 -0.19
C ALA A 39 -2.18 -4.10 0.70
N ASN A 40 -2.89 -4.18 1.84
CA ASN A 40 -2.91 -3.08 2.81
C ASN A 40 -1.50 -2.78 3.35
N GLN A 41 -0.71 -3.79 3.72
CA GLN A 41 0.66 -3.61 4.19
C GLN A 41 1.55 -2.91 3.14
N LEU A 42 1.40 -3.24 1.86
CA LEU A 42 2.11 -2.55 0.77
C LEU A 42 1.66 -1.10 0.64
N ALA A 43 0.35 -0.83 0.70
CA ALA A 43 -0.19 0.54 0.61
C ALA A 43 0.31 1.46 1.73
N LEU A 44 0.65 0.92 2.90
CA LEU A 44 1.20 1.68 4.02
C LEU A 44 2.55 2.34 3.70
N TYR A 45 3.37 1.76 2.81
CA TYR A 45 4.63 2.38 2.37
C TYR A 45 4.42 3.72 1.66
N VAL A 46 3.25 3.91 1.05
CA VAL A 46 2.89 5.15 0.37
C VAL A 46 2.06 6.07 1.27
N THR A 47 1.09 5.52 2.00
CA THR A 47 0.13 6.31 2.78
C THR A 47 0.72 6.84 4.10
N LEU A 48 1.69 6.12 4.68
CA LEU A 48 2.38 6.53 5.90
C LEU A 48 3.82 6.96 5.56
N TYR A 49 4.02 8.27 5.39
CA TYR A 49 5.34 8.79 5.05
C TYR A 49 6.35 8.57 6.17
N SER A 50 7.37 7.78 5.85
CA SER A 50 8.54 7.58 6.69
C SER A 50 9.80 7.65 5.81
N PRO A 51 10.78 8.49 6.12
CA PRO A 51 12.04 8.55 5.37
C PRO A 51 12.96 7.37 5.70
N LEU A 52 12.64 6.60 6.73
CA LEU A 52 13.31 5.35 7.11
C LEU A 52 12.30 4.21 7.02
N GLN A 53 12.19 3.62 5.85
CA GLN A 53 11.34 2.46 5.62
C GLN A 53 12.09 1.17 5.93
N MET A 54 11.45 0.30 6.70
CA MET A 54 11.94 -1.03 7.03
C MET A 54 10.91 -2.06 6.63
N ALA A 55 11.33 -3.30 6.45
CA ALA A 55 10.47 -4.45 6.22
C ALA A 55 10.28 -5.19 7.56
N ALA A 56 9.04 -5.29 8.04
CA ALA A 56 8.74 -5.72 9.42
C ALA A 56 8.72 -7.23 9.63
N ASP A 57 8.80 -8.02 8.56
CA ASP A 57 8.67 -9.48 8.62
C ASP A 57 10.00 -10.20 8.47
N LEU A 58 9.99 -11.53 8.62
CA LEU A 58 11.15 -12.39 8.46
C LEU A 58 11.46 -12.67 6.98
N PRO A 59 12.73 -12.86 6.59
CA PRO A 59 13.08 -13.19 5.21
C PRO A 59 12.34 -14.41 4.67
N GLU A 60 12.16 -15.46 5.48
CA GLU A 60 11.48 -16.71 5.12
C GLU A 60 9.99 -16.50 4.79
N HIS A 61 9.38 -15.46 5.35
CA HIS A 61 8.01 -15.08 5.05
C HIS A 61 7.93 -14.37 3.71
N TYR A 62 8.86 -13.46 3.43
CA TYR A 62 8.92 -12.76 2.14
C TYR A 62 9.23 -13.70 0.97
N GLU A 63 10.02 -14.76 1.19
CA GLU A 63 10.34 -15.76 0.17
C GLU A 63 9.09 -16.44 -0.40
N GLN A 64 8.00 -16.50 0.36
CA GLN A 64 6.73 -17.07 -0.08
C GLN A 64 5.93 -16.11 -0.98
N PHE A 65 6.26 -14.81 -0.98
CA PHE A 65 5.51 -13.73 -1.65
C PHE A 65 6.46 -12.76 -2.37
N MET A 66 7.44 -13.29 -3.09
CA MET A 66 8.49 -12.48 -3.71
C MET A 66 7.98 -11.51 -4.77
N ASP A 67 6.86 -11.82 -5.40
CA ASP A 67 6.16 -10.95 -6.35
C ASP A 67 5.53 -9.73 -5.65
N ALA A 68 4.89 -9.91 -4.48
CA ALA A 68 4.42 -8.80 -3.65
C ALA A 68 5.59 -8.04 -3.01
N PHE A 69 6.63 -8.74 -2.56
CA PHE A 69 7.83 -8.13 -2.01
C PHE A 69 8.57 -7.23 -3.02
N GLN A 70 8.38 -7.47 -4.32
CA GLN A 70 8.94 -6.61 -5.37
C GLN A 70 8.51 -5.15 -5.18
N PHE A 71 7.26 -4.88 -4.76
CA PHE A 71 6.81 -3.53 -4.46
C PHE A 71 7.67 -2.86 -3.38
N ILE A 72 8.02 -3.58 -2.29
CA ILE A 72 8.86 -3.04 -1.20
C ILE A 72 10.28 -2.67 -1.71
N LYS A 73 10.80 -3.42 -2.68
CA LYS A 73 12.11 -3.12 -3.30
C LYS A 73 12.06 -1.92 -4.23
N ASP A 74 10.91 -1.67 -4.85
CA ASP A 74 10.75 -0.65 -5.88
C ASP A 74 10.28 0.70 -5.31
N VAL A 75 9.49 0.67 -4.21
CA VAL A 75 8.91 1.90 -3.63
C VAL A 75 10.01 2.85 -3.14
N ASP A 76 9.86 4.13 -3.49
CA ASP A 76 10.77 5.17 -3.02
C ASP A 76 10.44 5.58 -1.57
N ILE A 77 11.42 6.13 -0.89
CA ILE A 77 11.29 6.62 0.50
C ILE A 77 11.35 8.14 0.60
N ASP A 78 11.73 8.81 -0.48
CA ASP A 78 11.81 10.26 -0.54
C ASP A 78 11.02 10.78 -1.75
N TRP A 79 10.29 11.88 -1.55
CA TRP A 79 9.25 12.30 -2.46
C TRP A 79 9.50 13.71 -3.00
N ILE A 80 9.34 13.89 -4.32
CA ILE A 80 9.31 15.22 -4.97
C ILE A 80 8.03 15.95 -4.55
N GLN A 81 6.90 15.23 -4.61
CA GLN A 81 5.59 15.75 -4.26
C GLN A 81 4.64 14.64 -3.83
N SER A 82 3.61 15.04 -3.11
CA SER A 82 2.52 14.16 -2.66
C SER A 82 1.17 14.80 -2.99
N LYS A 83 0.23 14.01 -3.47
CA LYS A 83 -1.14 14.43 -3.79
C LYS A 83 -2.13 13.55 -3.08
N TYR A 84 -3.00 14.15 -2.30
CA TYR A 84 -4.13 13.48 -1.66
C TYR A 84 -5.27 13.46 -2.67
N LEU A 85 -5.54 12.29 -3.24
CA LEU A 85 -6.49 12.14 -4.33
C LEU A 85 -7.91 12.01 -3.83
N LEU A 86 -8.11 11.14 -2.85
CA LEU A 86 -9.39 10.89 -2.21
C LEU A 86 -9.17 10.76 -0.70
N ALA A 87 -10.08 11.30 0.10
CA ALA A 87 -9.95 11.21 1.55
C ALA A 87 -11.30 11.43 2.25
N GLU A 88 -11.64 10.52 3.15
CA GLU A 88 -12.71 10.69 4.13
C GLU A 88 -12.14 10.36 5.51
N PRO A 89 -12.01 11.35 6.40
CA PRO A 89 -11.36 11.15 7.69
C PRO A 89 -12.05 10.07 8.54
N GLY A 90 -11.27 9.06 8.94
CA GLY A 90 -11.76 7.93 9.72
C GLY A 90 -12.20 6.74 8.87
N GLU A 91 -12.36 6.91 7.57
CA GLU A 91 -12.84 5.88 6.67
C GLU A 91 -11.76 5.41 5.70
N TYR A 92 -11.29 6.26 4.80
CA TYR A 92 -10.27 5.88 3.81
C TYR A 92 -9.42 7.06 3.35
N VAL A 93 -8.30 6.74 2.73
CA VAL A 93 -7.43 7.71 2.05
C VAL A 93 -6.74 7.07 0.86
N VAL A 94 -6.61 7.84 -0.23
CA VAL A 94 -5.81 7.50 -1.40
C VAL A 94 -4.82 8.64 -1.66
N ILE A 95 -3.53 8.29 -1.69
CA ILE A 95 -2.42 9.24 -1.84
C ILE A 95 -1.55 8.79 -3.01
N ALA A 96 -1.20 9.71 -3.90
CA ALA A 96 -0.17 9.52 -4.90
C ALA A 96 1.09 10.31 -4.52
N ARG A 97 2.26 9.69 -4.65
CA ARG A 97 3.57 10.29 -4.37
C ARG A 97 4.51 10.07 -5.53
N GLN A 98 5.26 11.10 -5.88
CA GLN A 98 6.29 11.01 -6.91
C GLN A 98 7.65 10.83 -6.24
N GLY A 99 8.32 9.72 -6.56
CA GLY A 99 9.64 9.40 -6.01
C GLY A 99 10.73 10.32 -6.55
N LYS A 100 11.73 10.60 -5.72
CA LYS A 100 12.90 11.40 -6.11
C LYS A 100 13.92 10.63 -6.93
N LYS A 101 14.00 9.33 -6.77
CA LYS A 101 15.02 8.49 -7.38
C LYS A 101 14.95 8.53 -8.91
N ASP A 102 13.77 8.38 -9.46
CA ASP A 102 13.53 8.25 -10.91
C ASP A 102 12.26 8.95 -11.41
N GLY A 103 11.54 9.62 -10.52
CA GLY A 103 10.32 10.33 -10.85
C GLY A 103 9.10 9.45 -11.05
N GLN A 104 9.16 8.16 -10.73
CA GLN A 104 8.02 7.26 -10.77
C GLN A 104 6.94 7.68 -9.78
N TRP A 105 5.69 7.36 -10.12
CA TRP A 105 4.56 7.57 -9.23
C TRP A 105 4.19 6.29 -8.50
N PHE A 106 3.95 6.43 -7.21
CA PHE A 106 3.43 5.40 -6.33
C PHE A 106 2.10 5.87 -5.75
N CYS A 107 1.06 5.04 -5.87
CA CYS A 107 -0.26 5.33 -5.34
C CYS A 107 -0.63 4.29 -4.30
N GLY A 108 -1.03 4.72 -3.12
CA GLY A 108 -1.49 3.86 -2.02
C GLY A 108 -2.89 4.25 -1.59
N GLY A 109 -3.76 3.25 -1.42
CA GLY A 109 -5.10 3.40 -0.88
C GLY A 109 -5.29 2.48 0.33
N VAL A 110 -5.85 3.01 1.41
CA VAL A 110 -6.20 2.25 2.61
C VAL A 110 -7.58 2.65 3.11
N THR A 111 -8.34 1.66 3.58
CA THR A 111 -9.67 1.82 4.18
C THR A 111 -9.68 1.36 5.64
N ASP A 112 -10.76 1.63 6.34
CA ASP A 112 -11.07 0.99 7.62
C ASP A 112 -11.43 -0.50 7.41
N ASP A 113 -12.19 -1.13 8.30
CA ASP A 113 -12.61 -2.53 8.22
C ASP A 113 -13.78 -2.79 7.24
N HIS A 114 -14.23 -1.74 6.53
CA HIS A 114 -15.28 -1.85 5.52
C HIS A 114 -14.69 -1.86 4.12
N LYS A 115 -15.04 -2.89 3.35
CA LYS A 115 -14.68 -2.98 1.93
C LYS A 115 -15.28 -1.81 1.14
N ARG A 116 -14.45 -1.12 0.36
CA ARG A 116 -14.85 0.01 -0.50
C ARG A 116 -14.28 -0.12 -1.89
N THR A 117 -15.08 0.31 -2.86
CA THR A 117 -14.59 0.52 -4.23
C THR A 117 -14.61 2.01 -4.52
N VAL A 118 -13.48 2.54 -4.95
CA VAL A 118 -13.30 3.96 -5.29
C VAL A 118 -12.74 4.10 -6.70
N GLU A 119 -13.11 5.19 -7.36
CA GLU A 119 -12.55 5.58 -8.67
C GLU A 119 -11.39 6.53 -8.43
N VAL A 120 -10.16 6.02 -8.55
CA VAL A 120 -8.94 6.80 -8.32
C VAL A 120 -8.65 7.66 -9.56
N PRO A 121 -8.68 9.00 -9.44
CA PRO A 121 -8.38 9.89 -10.55
C PRO A 121 -6.88 9.90 -10.86
N LEU A 122 -6.51 9.75 -12.15
CA LEU A 122 -5.11 9.74 -12.58
C LEU A 122 -4.60 11.10 -13.09
N GLN A 123 -5.30 12.20 -12.82
CA GLN A 123 -4.93 13.57 -13.23
C GLN A 123 -3.64 14.10 -12.57
N PHE A 124 -2.98 13.31 -11.78
CA PHE A 124 -1.64 13.61 -11.27
C PHE A 124 -0.53 13.22 -12.26
N LEU A 125 -0.82 12.40 -13.26
CA LEU A 125 0.11 11.98 -14.30
C LEU A 125 0.35 13.11 -15.33
N ASP A 126 1.37 12.97 -16.14
CA ASP A 126 1.64 13.87 -17.27
C ASP A 126 0.61 13.59 -18.40
N PRO A 127 -0.14 14.62 -18.87
CA PRO A 127 -1.19 14.43 -19.86
C PRO A 127 -0.67 14.00 -21.24
N GLU A 128 0.61 14.19 -21.53
CA GLU A 128 1.23 13.83 -22.82
C GLU A 128 1.84 12.41 -22.80
N LYS A 129 1.79 11.71 -21.66
CA LYS A 129 2.43 10.41 -21.51
C LYS A 129 1.43 9.28 -21.25
N THR A 130 1.86 8.10 -21.66
CA THR A 130 1.21 6.84 -21.30
C THR A 130 2.07 6.11 -20.29
N TYR A 131 1.43 5.45 -19.32
CA TYR A 131 2.10 4.75 -18.22
C TYR A 131 1.69 3.29 -18.18
N GLU A 132 2.59 2.42 -17.76
CA GLU A 132 2.24 1.07 -17.29
C GLU A 132 2.06 1.14 -15.78
N ALA A 133 0.84 0.86 -15.31
CA ALA A 133 0.53 0.73 -13.89
C ALA A 133 0.63 -0.74 -13.47
N THR A 134 1.46 -1.04 -12.48
CA THR A 134 1.43 -2.33 -11.78
C THR A 134 0.60 -2.16 -10.52
N ILE A 135 -0.49 -2.92 -10.41
CA ILE A 135 -1.51 -2.77 -9.37
C ILE A 135 -1.44 -3.98 -8.45
N TYR A 136 -1.15 -3.74 -7.18
CA TYR A 136 -1.20 -4.72 -6.10
C TYR A 136 -2.47 -4.45 -5.30
N ARG A 137 -3.41 -5.34 -5.32
CA ARG A 137 -4.71 -5.16 -4.65
C ARG A 137 -5.18 -6.44 -3.96
N ASP A 138 -6.10 -6.29 -3.04
CA ASP A 138 -6.78 -7.42 -2.44
C ASP A 138 -7.50 -8.28 -3.52
N ALA A 139 -7.45 -9.60 -3.35
CA ALA A 139 -8.29 -10.51 -4.11
C ALA A 139 -9.76 -10.34 -3.70
N GLU A 140 -10.68 -10.90 -4.47
CA GLU A 140 -12.12 -10.76 -4.23
C GLU A 140 -12.54 -11.33 -2.87
N ASP A 141 -11.89 -12.44 -2.46
CA ASP A 141 -12.09 -13.17 -1.21
C ASP A 141 -11.08 -12.79 -0.11
N ALA A 142 -10.29 -11.73 -0.30
CA ALA A 142 -9.38 -11.26 0.72
C ALA A 142 -10.13 -10.74 1.94
N HIS A 143 -9.64 -11.12 3.13
CA HIS A 143 -10.19 -10.66 4.40
C HIS A 143 -9.09 -10.68 5.47
N TYR A 144 -8.94 -9.60 6.22
CA TYR A 144 -7.83 -9.39 7.15
C TYR A 144 -7.69 -10.44 8.24
N LYS A 145 -8.72 -11.25 8.53
CA LYS A 145 -8.67 -12.38 9.48
C LYS A 145 -8.70 -13.74 8.81
N GLU A 146 -9.57 -13.91 7.80
CA GLU A 146 -9.87 -15.23 7.25
C GLU A 146 -8.95 -15.57 6.06
N ASN A 147 -8.58 -14.54 5.24
CA ASN A 147 -7.75 -14.72 4.06
C ASN A 147 -6.86 -13.50 3.81
N PRO A 148 -5.94 -13.15 4.75
CA PRO A 148 -5.17 -11.90 4.68
C PRO A 148 -4.09 -11.90 3.60
N GLN A 149 -3.72 -13.06 3.08
CA GLN A 149 -2.65 -13.24 2.09
C GLN A 149 -3.17 -13.32 0.66
N ALA A 150 -4.49 -13.18 0.45
CA ALA A 150 -5.08 -13.19 -0.88
C ALA A 150 -4.92 -11.82 -1.55
N TYR A 151 -4.13 -11.77 -2.59
CA TYR A 151 -3.92 -10.57 -3.40
C TYR A 151 -3.85 -10.90 -4.89
N VAL A 152 -3.97 -9.86 -5.72
CA VAL A 152 -3.83 -9.93 -7.18
C VAL A 152 -2.83 -8.88 -7.62
N ILE A 153 -1.95 -9.24 -8.54
CA ILE A 153 -1.05 -8.32 -9.25
C ILE A 153 -1.49 -8.26 -10.69
N GLU A 154 -1.79 -7.07 -11.17
CA GLU A 154 -2.19 -6.85 -12.56
C GLU A 154 -1.46 -5.65 -13.16
N LYS A 155 -1.29 -5.65 -14.49
CA LYS A 155 -0.71 -4.55 -15.23
C LYS A 155 -1.75 -3.93 -16.15
N LYS A 156 -1.79 -2.61 -16.17
CA LYS A 156 -2.68 -1.84 -17.05
C LYS A 156 -1.93 -0.67 -17.68
N THR A 157 -2.22 -0.41 -18.94
CA THR A 157 -1.83 0.86 -19.56
C THR A 157 -2.82 1.93 -19.16
N VAL A 158 -2.31 3.05 -18.66
CA VAL A 158 -3.12 4.17 -18.16
C VAL A 158 -2.60 5.51 -18.63
N THR A 159 -3.46 6.51 -18.62
CA THR A 159 -3.18 7.90 -18.99
C THR A 159 -3.73 8.87 -17.95
N PHE A 160 -3.39 10.14 -18.09
CA PHE A 160 -3.94 11.25 -17.30
C PHE A 160 -5.49 11.30 -17.29
N HIS A 161 -6.15 10.86 -18.37
CA HIS A 161 -7.61 10.96 -18.52
C HIS A 161 -8.39 9.83 -17.86
N ASP A 162 -7.68 8.81 -17.35
CA ASP A 162 -8.30 7.61 -16.80
C ASP A 162 -8.69 7.78 -15.33
N PHE A 163 -9.67 6.99 -14.95
CA PHE A 163 -10.02 6.68 -13.57
C PHE A 163 -9.77 5.19 -13.35
N LEU A 164 -9.11 4.86 -12.26
CA LEU A 164 -8.80 3.48 -11.93
C LEU A 164 -9.72 2.98 -10.81
N PRO A 165 -10.64 2.03 -11.09
CA PRO A 165 -11.44 1.43 -10.05
C PRO A 165 -10.54 0.55 -9.16
N VAL A 166 -10.54 0.83 -7.86
CA VAL A 166 -9.78 0.10 -6.85
C VAL A 166 -10.71 -0.32 -5.72
N THR A 167 -10.67 -1.61 -5.40
CA THR A 167 -11.35 -2.16 -4.22
C THR A 167 -10.31 -2.34 -3.11
N MET A 168 -10.63 -1.80 -1.95
CA MET A 168 -9.81 -1.82 -0.73
C MET A 168 -10.55 -2.53 0.38
#